data_afae426eec32fcea62d571aaaa907251
#
_entry.id   afae426eec32fcea62d571aaaa907251
#
_cell.length_a   1.000
_cell.length_b   1.000
_cell.length_c   1.000
_cell.angle_alpha   90.00
_cell.angle_beta   90.00
_cell.angle_gamma   90.00
#
_symmetry.space_group_name_H-M   'P 1'
#
loop_
_entity.id
_entity.type
_entity.pdbx_description
1 polymer ?
#
loop_
_entity_poly.entity_id
_entity_poly.type
_entity_poly.pdbx_seq_one_letter_code
_entity_poly.pdbx_strand_id
1 'polypeptide(L)'
;MTFHYEPTPFMLASSHYDKSKADRAVTFIQNLCHTKGKWAGQKFILLPWQEQIVRDIFGIVKEDGNRQFLTAYIEIPKKNGKSELAAAIALYLLYADNEASAEVYGAACDRNQASIVFDVAKQMVLMSRPLEKRSKIMGATKRIVNYSNAGFYQVLSAETGTKHGLNVSGLVFDEIHAQPNRHLYDVLTKGSGDAREQPLFFIITTAGTDKNSICYELHTKALDILKGRKKDTSFYPVVYGLSDEEDWNDESNWLKANPSLGHTIGLDRVREAYKQALDNPAEENVFKQLRLNMWTNSTVAWIPEHVYNKGDAPINFESLQGRECYAGLDLSSTSDITAFVLVFPPRNELENYIILPYFWLPKDTLELRCRRDHVLYDVWERQGYLKTTEGNVVHYGFIEKFIEELSKIYNIKEIAYDRWNATQMVQNLEDMGLTMIPFGQGYKDMSPPSKELFKLMMEGRIQHGGQPVLKWMSQNVVMRQDPAGNIKPDKEKSIEKIDGIVALIMGIDRCIRHQNNDSSIYDERGILSF
;
A
#
# COMPACT_ATOMS: atom_id res chain seq x y z
N MET A 1 -7.76 8.40 35.41
CA MET A 1 -8.70 7.28 35.37
C MET A 1 -7.94 6.02 35.67
N THR A 2 -8.37 5.22 36.63
CA THR A 2 -7.80 3.90 36.90
C THR A 2 -8.13 3.00 35.72
N PHE A 3 -7.12 2.40 35.10
CA PHE A 3 -7.29 1.43 34.01
C PHE A 3 -8.04 0.20 34.55
N HIS A 4 -9.16 -0.14 33.93
CA HIS A 4 -9.91 -1.36 34.22
C HIS A 4 -9.66 -2.34 33.08
N TYR A 5 -9.05 -3.47 33.40
CA TYR A 5 -8.75 -4.50 32.41
C TYR A 5 -9.94 -5.42 32.17
N GLU A 6 -10.26 -5.63 30.90
CA GLU A 6 -11.19 -6.66 30.43
C GLU A 6 -10.49 -7.51 29.37
N PRO A 7 -10.56 -8.85 29.43
CA PRO A 7 -9.96 -9.70 28.41
C PRO A 7 -10.49 -9.39 27.01
N THR A 8 -9.61 -9.50 26.02
CA THR A 8 -10.00 -9.33 24.62
C THR A 8 -11.11 -10.32 24.21
N PRO A 9 -12.04 -9.95 23.30
CA PRO A 9 -13.07 -10.85 22.78
C PRO A 9 -12.51 -12.04 21.98
N PHE A 10 -11.20 -12.04 21.68
CA PHE A 10 -10.51 -13.14 20.99
C PHE A 10 -10.01 -14.24 21.94
N MET A 11 -10.23 -14.11 23.25
CA MET A 11 -9.96 -15.18 24.20
C MET A 11 -10.88 -16.37 23.90
N LEU A 12 -10.30 -17.57 23.81
CA LEU A 12 -11.06 -18.81 23.65
C LEU A 12 -11.84 -19.16 24.91
N ALA A 13 -12.98 -19.83 24.75
CA ALA A 13 -13.73 -20.37 25.88
C ALA A 13 -12.95 -21.43 26.70
N SER A 14 -11.98 -22.11 26.06
CA SER A 14 -11.05 -23.05 26.69
C SER A 14 -9.82 -22.37 27.30
N SER A 15 -9.62 -21.08 27.08
CA SER A 15 -8.55 -20.31 27.69
C SER A 15 -9.07 -19.57 28.93
N HIS A 16 -8.16 -19.16 29.81
CA HIS A 16 -8.49 -18.37 30.98
C HIS A 16 -7.48 -17.23 31.17
N TYR A 17 -7.88 -16.21 31.91
CA TYR A 17 -7.01 -15.11 32.27
C TYR A 17 -6.25 -15.41 33.56
N ASP A 18 -4.93 -15.62 33.45
CA ASP A 18 -4.01 -15.73 34.58
C ASP A 18 -3.48 -14.35 34.98
N LYS A 19 -4.10 -13.78 36.00
CA LYS A 19 -3.73 -12.45 36.52
C LYS A 19 -2.27 -12.40 36.99
N SER A 20 -1.73 -13.51 37.55
CA SER A 20 -0.35 -13.54 38.06
C SER A 20 0.67 -13.39 36.94
N LYS A 21 0.45 -14.09 35.81
CA LYS A 21 1.30 -13.96 34.63
C LYS A 21 1.19 -12.57 33.99
N ALA A 22 -0.02 -12.03 33.89
CA ALA A 22 -0.25 -10.68 33.38
C ALA A 22 0.43 -9.63 34.27
N ASP A 23 0.22 -9.66 35.59
CA ASP A 23 0.83 -8.72 36.52
C ASP A 23 2.35 -8.83 36.55
N ARG A 24 2.91 -10.03 36.36
CA ARG A 24 4.36 -10.23 36.23
C ARG A 24 4.91 -9.49 35.00
N ALA A 25 4.25 -9.58 33.85
CA ALA A 25 4.67 -8.90 32.64
C ALA A 25 4.56 -7.37 32.77
N VAL A 26 3.42 -6.88 33.27
CA VAL A 26 3.20 -5.45 33.54
C VAL A 26 4.23 -4.93 34.54
N THR A 27 4.45 -5.61 35.67
CA THR A 27 5.41 -5.19 36.70
C THR A 27 6.84 -5.16 36.16
N PHE A 28 7.24 -6.17 35.38
CA PHE A 28 8.56 -6.20 34.76
C PHE A 28 8.77 -4.97 33.89
N ILE A 29 7.83 -4.70 32.97
CA ILE A 29 7.91 -3.59 32.02
C ILE A 29 7.91 -2.24 32.77
N GLN A 30 7.02 -2.06 33.75
CA GLN A 30 6.94 -0.81 34.51
C GLN A 30 8.16 -0.58 35.46
N ASN A 31 8.97 -1.60 35.67
CA ASN A 31 10.26 -1.45 36.37
C ASN A 31 11.42 -1.02 35.45
N LEU A 32 11.24 -1.04 34.13
CA LEU A 32 12.16 -0.43 33.19
C LEU A 32 12.03 1.10 33.22
N CYS A 33 12.95 1.79 32.56
CA CYS A 33 12.91 3.24 32.42
C CYS A 33 12.84 3.64 30.95
N HIS A 34 12.15 4.74 30.67
CA HIS A 34 12.22 5.40 29.37
C HIS A 34 13.64 5.84 29.07
N THR A 35 14.02 5.77 27.78
CA THR A 35 15.42 5.97 27.37
C THR A 35 15.68 7.31 26.68
N LYS A 36 14.65 8.01 26.20
CA LYS A 36 14.79 9.18 25.33
C LYS A 36 13.88 10.35 25.72
N GLY A 37 14.30 11.56 25.32
CA GLY A 37 13.53 12.79 25.43
C GLY A 37 13.23 13.20 26.86
N LYS A 38 12.12 13.89 27.07
CA LYS A 38 11.67 14.40 28.38
C LYS A 38 11.36 13.30 29.41
N TRP A 39 11.22 12.06 28.97
CA TRP A 39 10.89 10.89 29.79
C TRP A 39 12.12 10.09 30.21
N ALA A 40 13.31 10.38 29.65
CA ALA A 40 14.54 9.64 29.94
C ALA A 40 14.79 9.50 31.44
N GLY A 41 15.03 8.27 31.92
CA GLY A 41 15.24 7.94 33.32
C GLY A 41 13.97 7.80 34.18
N GLN A 42 12.81 8.18 33.68
CA GLN A 42 11.53 7.95 34.37
C GLN A 42 11.06 6.52 34.17
N LYS A 43 10.29 6.00 35.11
CA LYS A 43 9.67 4.66 35.02
C LYS A 43 8.77 4.56 33.80
N PHE A 44 8.82 3.42 33.12
CA PHE A 44 8.00 3.14 31.97
C PHE A 44 6.58 2.75 32.41
N ILE A 45 5.78 3.77 32.76
CA ILE A 45 4.38 3.53 33.10
C ILE A 45 3.60 3.24 31.81
N LEU A 46 3.01 2.05 31.73
CA LEU A 46 2.22 1.63 30.57
C LEU A 46 0.97 2.51 30.44
N LEU A 47 0.72 3.01 29.22
CA LEU A 47 -0.56 3.61 28.89
C LEU A 47 -1.66 2.55 28.80
N PRO A 48 -2.94 2.89 28.96
CA PRO A 48 -4.04 1.91 28.96
C PRO A 48 -4.01 0.93 27.79
N TRP A 49 -3.78 1.41 26.58
CA TRP A 49 -3.70 0.56 25.40
C TRP A 49 -2.49 -0.39 25.41
N GLN A 50 -1.36 0.05 25.97
CA GLN A 50 -0.15 -0.78 26.11
C GLN A 50 -0.36 -1.86 27.18
N GLU A 51 -0.96 -1.47 28.30
CA GLU A 51 -1.27 -2.41 29.38
C GLU A 51 -2.26 -3.47 28.94
N GLN A 52 -3.29 -3.10 28.16
CA GLN A 52 -4.24 -4.04 27.54
C GLN A 52 -3.51 -5.10 26.71
N ILE A 53 -2.64 -4.68 25.78
CA ILE A 53 -1.85 -5.58 24.93
C ILE A 53 -0.98 -6.53 25.76
N VAL A 54 -0.28 -5.98 26.75
CA VAL A 54 0.61 -6.81 27.61
C VAL A 54 -0.19 -7.83 28.41
N ARG A 55 -1.32 -7.43 28.99
CA ARG A 55 -2.18 -8.33 29.77
C ARG A 55 -2.81 -9.41 28.90
N ASP A 56 -3.29 -9.07 27.72
CA ASP A 56 -3.88 -10.04 26.79
C ASP A 56 -2.85 -11.07 26.32
N ILE A 57 -1.68 -10.63 25.88
CA ILE A 57 -0.65 -11.52 25.33
C ILE A 57 -0.10 -12.47 26.40
N PHE A 58 0.22 -11.95 27.58
CA PHE A 58 0.92 -12.71 28.61
C PHE A 58 0.00 -13.31 29.69
N GLY A 59 -1.22 -12.81 29.82
CA GLY A 59 -2.18 -13.27 30.80
C GLY A 59 -3.23 -14.25 30.28
N ILE A 60 -3.53 -14.25 28.98
CA ILE A 60 -4.49 -15.20 28.42
C ILE A 60 -3.75 -16.49 28.05
N VAL A 61 -4.06 -17.55 28.78
CA VAL A 61 -3.39 -18.84 28.67
C VAL A 61 -4.38 -19.97 28.42
N LYS A 62 -3.90 -21.01 27.74
CA LYS A 62 -4.61 -22.28 27.51
C LYS A 62 -4.60 -23.14 28.76
N GLU A 63 -5.29 -24.29 28.74
CA GLU A 63 -5.33 -25.27 29.83
C GLU A 63 -3.95 -25.79 30.21
N ASP A 64 -3.02 -25.90 29.23
CA ASP A 64 -1.63 -26.31 29.45
C ASP A 64 -0.77 -25.23 30.14
N GLY A 65 -1.35 -24.06 30.39
CA GLY A 65 -0.67 -22.91 30.99
C GLY A 65 0.17 -22.10 30.01
N ASN A 66 0.28 -22.49 28.73
CA ASN A 66 0.98 -21.75 27.72
C ASN A 66 0.12 -20.63 27.17
N ARG A 67 0.76 -19.56 26.66
CA ARG A 67 0.02 -18.42 26.07
C ARG A 67 -0.86 -18.84 24.90
N GLN A 68 -2.05 -18.24 24.80
CA GLN A 68 -2.94 -18.48 23.68
C GLN A 68 -2.39 -17.84 22.40
N PHE A 69 -1.92 -16.60 22.49
CA PHE A 69 -1.48 -15.80 21.33
C PHE A 69 0.00 -16.04 21.04
N LEU A 70 0.29 -16.57 19.85
CA LEU A 70 1.66 -16.81 19.37
C LEU A 70 2.13 -15.71 18.42
N THR A 71 1.20 -15.02 17.76
CA THR A 71 1.47 -13.86 16.91
C THR A 71 0.66 -12.67 17.39
N ALA A 72 1.32 -11.56 17.67
CA ALA A 72 0.69 -10.28 17.96
C ALA A 72 1.03 -9.30 16.85
N TYR A 73 0.01 -8.77 16.18
CA TYR A 73 0.13 -7.76 15.14
C TYR A 73 -0.44 -6.44 15.63
N ILE A 74 0.44 -5.46 15.82
CA ILE A 74 0.08 -4.13 16.33
C ILE A 74 0.40 -3.10 15.26
N GLU A 75 -0.65 -2.52 14.67
CA GLU A 75 -0.53 -1.46 13.69
C GLU A 75 -1.03 -0.15 14.30
N ILE A 76 -0.14 0.85 14.36
CA ILE A 76 -0.40 2.09 15.09
C ILE A 76 0.45 3.25 14.49
N PRO A 77 -0.05 4.50 14.42
CA PRO A 77 0.66 5.64 13.86
C PRO A 77 2.04 5.89 14.49
N LYS A 78 2.87 6.67 13.81
CA LYS A 78 4.18 7.10 14.35
C LYS A 78 4.03 7.92 15.63
N LYS A 79 5.06 7.83 16.51
CA LYS A 79 5.18 8.57 17.79
C LYS A 79 4.24 8.09 18.91
N ASN A 80 3.54 6.98 18.77
CA ASN A 80 2.74 6.38 19.84
C ASN A 80 3.55 5.54 20.85
N GLY A 81 4.89 5.52 20.79
CA GLY A 81 5.72 4.79 21.76
C GLY A 81 6.05 3.34 21.36
N LYS A 82 5.92 2.99 20.07
CA LYS A 82 6.16 1.63 19.53
C LYS A 82 7.50 1.03 19.95
N SER A 83 8.61 1.72 19.66
CA SER A 83 9.96 1.17 19.83
C SER A 83 10.32 0.91 21.31
N GLU A 84 9.81 1.71 22.25
CA GLU A 84 10.02 1.46 23.68
C GLU A 84 9.21 0.27 24.17
N LEU A 85 7.95 0.12 23.73
CA LEU A 85 7.14 -1.07 24.01
C LEU A 85 7.79 -2.33 23.43
N ALA A 86 8.22 -2.28 22.17
CA ALA A 86 8.89 -3.38 21.48
C ALA A 86 10.17 -3.83 22.21
N ALA A 87 10.99 -2.87 22.66
CA ALA A 87 12.19 -3.14 23.44
C ALA A 87 11.86 -3.78 24.81
N ALA A 88 10.84 -3.26 25.49
CA ALA A 88 10.39 -3.82 26.78
C ALA A 88 9.85 -5.26 26.63
N ILE A 89 9.10 -5.56 25.57
CA ILE A 89 8.66 -6.92 25.22
C ILE A 89 9.85 -7.84 24.95
N ALA A 90 10.84 -7.40 24.15
CA ALA A 90 12.05 -8.19 23.89
C ALA A 90 12.81 -8.52 25.18
N LEU A 91 12.92 -7.55 26.09
CA LEU A 91 13.55 -7.79 27.40
C LEU A 91 12.70 -8.71 28.30
N TYR A 92 11.38 -8.57 28.31
CA TYR A 92 10.52 -9.50 29.04
C TYR A 92 10.71 -10.94 28.57
N LEU A 93 10.69 -11.18 27.27
CA LEU A 93 10.93 -12.49 26.65
C LEU A 93 12.31 -13.05 27.01
N LEU A 94 13.33 -12.20 27.11
CA LEU A 94 14.69 -12.63 27.47
C LEU A 94 14.86 -12.95 28.97
N TYR A 95 14.23 -12.17 29.88
CA TYR A 95 14.54 -12.21 31.31
C TYR A 95 13.44 -12.82 32.17
N ALA A 96 12.19 -12.76 31.75
CA ALA A 96 11.06 -13.01 32.67
C ALA A 96 9.96 -13.94 32.12
N ASP A 97 10.04 -14.37 30.89
CA ASP A 97 9.06 -15.28 30.25
C ASP A 97 9.24 -16.74 30.60
N ASN A 98 10.25 -17.06 31.41
CA ASN A 98 10.61 -18.42 31.88
C ASN A 98 11.07 -19.40 30.79
N GLU A 99 11.44 -18.91 29.63
CA GLU A 99 11.98 -19.72 28.56
C GLU A 99 13.46 -20.06 28.82
N ALA A 100 13.80 -21.35 28.84
CA ALA A 100 15.17 -21.81 28.97
C ALA A 100 15.95 -21.52 27.68
N SER A 101 17.17 -21.00 27.82
CA SER A 101 18.01 -20.63 26.68
C SER A 101 17.24 -19.80 25.62
N ALA A 102 16.56 -18.76 26.09
CA ALA A 102 15.70 -17.93 25.24
C ALA A 102 16.47 -17.33 24.04
N GLU A 103 16.01 -17.62 22.83
CA GLU A 103 16.50 -17.01 21.59
C GLU A 103 15.51 -15.93 21.13
N VAL A 104 15.80 -14.69 21.51
CA VAL A 104 14.97 -13.55 21.12
C VAL A 104 15.65 -12.80 19.99
N TYR A 105 14.91 -12.52 18.91
CA TYR A 105 15.45 -11.84 17.75
C TYR A 105 14.72 -10.52 17.49
N GLY A 106 15.50 -9.51 17.06
CA GLY A 106 14.98 -8.25 16.54
C GLY A 106 15.17 -8.19 15.03
N ALA A 107 14.11 -7.90 14.28
CA ALA A 107 14.13 -7.78 12.84
C ALA A 107 13.44 -6.48 12.38
N ALA A 108 13.91 -5.92 11.27
CA ALA A 108 13.31 -4.83 10.52
C ALA A 108 13.76 -4.90 9.04
N CYS A 109 13.38 -3.93 8.22
CA CYS A 109 13.77 -3.90 6.80
C CYS A 109 15.30 -3.86 6.59
N ASP A 110 16.03 -3.25 7.51
CA ASP A 110 17.49 -3.26 7.53
C ASP A 110 18.02 -3.33 8.98
N ARG A 111 19.35 -3.57 9.09
CA ARG A 111 20.02 -3.70 10.38
C ARG A 111 20.02 -2.40 11.20
N ASN A 112 20.04 -1.23 10.57
CA ASN A 112 20.03 0.05 11.26
C ASN A 112 18.69 0.31 11.91
N GLN A 113 17.58 0.01 11.21
CA GLN A 113 16.23 0.10 11.74
C GLN A 113 16.02 -0.88 12.92
N ALA A 114 16.41 -2.15 12.74
CA ALA A 114 16.34 -3.12 13.85
C ALA A 114 17.21 -2.72 15.05
N SER A 115 18.31 -2.01 14.81
CA SER A 115 19.18 -1.48 15.88
C SER A 115 18.51 -0.40 16.74
N ILE A 116 17.47 0.27 16.24
CA ILE A 116 16.74 1.30 17.02
C ILE A 116 16.11 0.67 18.28
N VAL A 117 15.41 -0.45 18.11
CA VAL A 117 14.80 -1.20 19.22
C VAL A 117 15.88 -1.78 20.14
N PHE A 118 16.97 -2.32 19.56
CA PHE A 118 18.09 -2.84 20.32
C PHE A 118 18.77 -1.76 21.20
N ASP A 119 19.02 -0.57 20.66
CA ASP A 119 19.67 0.50 21.39
C ASP A 119 18.77 1.00 22.55
N VAL A 120 17.45 1.01 22.37
CA VAL A 120 16.49 1.24 23.45
C VAL A 120 16.59 0.13 24.51
N ALA A 121 16.51 -1.13 24.11
CA ALA A 121 16.63 -2.28 25.03
C ALA A 121 17.96 -2.24 25.80
N LYS A 122 19.06 -1.97 25.11
CA LYS A 122 20.39 -1.79 25.73
C LYS A 122 20.37 -0.70 26.81
N GLN A 123 19.79 0.47 26.52
CA GLN A 123 19.71 1.56 27.49
C GLN A 123 18.83 1.17 28.71
N MET A 124 17.69 0.50 28.45
CA MET A 124 16.82 -0.02 29.54
C MET A 124 17.59 -0.98 30.46
N VAL A 125 18.43 -1.86 29.90
CA VAL A 125 19.28 -2.78 30.68
C VAL A 125 20.29 -2.00 31.51
N LEU A 126 21.00 -1.03 30.92
CA LEU A 126 22.02 -0.22 31.61
C LEU A 126 21.43 0.67 32.71
N MET A 127 20.19 1.12 32.56
CA MET A 127 19.46 1.88 33.59
C MET A 127 18.90 1.01 34.71
N SER A 128 18.89 -0.32 34.54
CA SER A 128 18.39 -1.29 35.52
C SER A 128 19.54 -2.09 36.13
N ARG A 129 20.04 -1.67 37.29
CA ARG A 129 21.15 -2.36 37.99
C ARG A 129 20.97 -3.88 38.14
N PRO A 130 19.74 -4.44 38.39
CA PRO A 130 19.54 -5.87 38.43
C PRO A 130 19.73 -6.54 37.06
N LEU A 131 19.31 -5.90 35.96
CA LEU A 131 19.48 -6.46 34.62
C LEU A 131 20.92 -6.31 34.13
N GLU A 132 21.56 -5.16 34.38
CA GLU A 132 22.96 -4.92 34.02
C GLU A 132 23.89 -6.00 34.59
N LYS A 133 23.73 -6.33 35.88
CA LYS A 133 24.55 -7.37 36.55
C LYS A 133 24.39 -8.77 35.97
N ARG A 134 23.29 -9.06 35.29
CA ARG A 134 22.97 -10.38 34.69
C ARG A 134 23.27 -10.43 33.21
N SER A 135 23.80 -9.35 32.63
CA SER A 135 23.88 -9.19 31.18
C SER A 135 25.29 -8.98 30.67
N LYS A 136 25.56 -9.50 29.48
CA LYS A 136 26.70 -9.08 28.67
C LYS A 136 26.17 -8.40 27.39
N ILE A 137 26.52 -7.14 27.21
CA ILE A 137 26.11 -6.38 26.04
C ILE A 137 27.26 -6.36 25.04
N MET A 138 27.00 -6.83 23.83
CA MET A 138 27.94 -6.91 22.72
C MET A 138 27.50 -5.92 21.63
N GLY A 139 28.03 -4.68 21.69
CA GLY A 139 27.59 -3.59 20.81
C GLY A 139 27.84 -3.83 19.31
N ALA A 140 28.97 -4.45 18.96
CA ALA A 140 29.33 -4.73 17.56
C ALA A 140 28.37 -5.73 16.89
N THR A 141 28.00 -6.78 17.60
CA THR A 141 27.07 -7.82 17.11
C THR A 141 25.61 -7.51 17.42
N LYS A 142 25.32 -6.40 18.12
CA LYS A 142 23.97 -6.02 18.58
C LYS A 142 23.29 -7.17 19.32
N ARG A 143 23.97 -7.68 20.37
CA ARG A 143 23.51 -8.82 21.17
C ARG A 143 23.57 -8.52 22.67
N ILE A 144 22.49 -8.87 23.37
CA ILE A 144 22.41 -8.87 24.85
C ILE A 144 22.30 -10.31 25.28
N VAL A 145 23.23 -10.79 26.11
CA VAL A 145 23.23 -12.15 26.66
C VAL A 145 22.77 -12.10 28.09
N ASN A 146 21.81 -12.93 28.48
CA ASN A 146 21.38 -13.12 29.85
C ASN A 146 22.11 -14.34 30.46
N TYR A 147 22.95 -14.12 31.45
CA TYR A 147 23.68 -15.19 32.13
C TYR A 147 22.79 -16.16 32.94
N SER A 148 21.62 -15.70 33.39
CA SER A 148 20.77 -16.49 34.27
C SER A 148 20.09 -17.68 33.58
N ASN A 149 19.79 -17.59 32.28
CA ASN A 149 19.13 -18.63 31.50
C ASN A 149 19.87 -18.99 30.21
N ALA A 150 21.12 -18.53 30.06
CA ALA A 150 21.91 -18.67 28.83
C ALA A 150 21.21 -18.17 27.56
N GLY A 151 20.18 -17.33 27.68
CA GLY A 151 19.44 -16.75 26.58
C GLY A 151 20.10 -15.49 26.01
N PHE A 152 19.60 -15.04 24.88
CA PHE A 152 20.07 -13.80 24.26
C PHE A 152 18.96 -13.07 23.47
N TYR A 153 19.13 -11.76 23.36
CA TYR A 153 18.44 -10.91 22.39
C TYR A 153 19.44 -10.41 21.34
N GLN A 154 19.17 -10.65 20.06
CA GLN A 154 20.07 -10.31 18.96
C GLN A 154 19.34 -9.71 17.78
N VAL A 155 19.92 -8.64 17.18
CA VAL A 155 19.46 -8.07 15.92
C VAL A 155 19.91 -8.93 14.75
N LEU A 156 18.98 -9.24 13.84
CA LEU A 156 19.26 -9.89 12.58
C LEU A 156 19.45 -8.83 11.47
N SER A 157 20.36 -9.09 10.55
CA SER A 157 20.49 -8.31 9.31
C SER A 157 19.58 -8.89 8.22
N ALA A 158 19.11 -8.06 7.30
CA ALA A 158 18.28 -8.51 6.16
C ALA A 158 18.95 -9.62 5.32
N GLU A 159 20.29 -9.63 5.24
CA GLU A 159 21.08 -10.66 4.54
C GLU A 159 21.06 -12.03 5.24
N THR A 160 20.52 -12.11 6.45
CA THR A 160 20.40 -13.39 7.20
C THR A 160 19.22 -14.25 6.77
N GLY A 161 18.46 -13.84 5.76
CA GLY A 161 17.32 -14.59 5.20
C GLY A 161 17.64 -16.01 4.68
N THR A 162 18.93 -16.40 4.64
CA THR A 162 19.37 -17.78 4.31
C THR A 162 19.65 -18.65 5.53
N LYS A 163 19.49 -18.14 6.77
CA LYS A 163 19.77 -18.90 7.99
C LYS A 163 18.56 -19.73 8.40
N HIS A 164 18.44 -20.90 7.81
CA HIS A 164 17.58 -21.96 8.34
C HIS A 164 18.19 -22.54 9.65
N GLY A 165 17.35 -22.86 10.63
CA GLY A 165 17.79 -23.52 11.86
C GLY A 165 17.80 -22.62 13.11
N LEU A 166 17.17 -21.45 13.07
CA LEU A 166 16.92 -20.64 14.27
C LEU A 166 15.85 -21.32 15.14
N ASN A 167 16.05 -21.29 16.45
CA ASN A 167 15.08 -21.82 17.43
C ASN A 167 14.43 -20.64 18.19
N VAL A 168 13.53 -19.95 17.52
CA VAL A 168 12.96 -18.66 17.95
C VAL A 168 12.02 -18.86 19.13
N SER A 169 12.37 -18.34 20.31
CA SER A 169 11.44 -18.20 21.45
C SER A 169 10.71 -16.86 21.41
N GLY A 170 11.31 -15.84 20.84
CA GLY A 170 10.70 -14.52 20.65
C GLY A 170 11.23 -13.79 19.43
N LEU A 171 10.32 -13.17 18.68
CA LEU A 171 10.65 -12.27 17.57
C LEU A 171 10.01 -10.91 17.82
N VAL A 172 10.78 -9.85 17.75
CA VAL A 172 10.28 -8.48 17.67
C VAL A 172 10.55 -7.96 16.27
N PHE A 173 9.50 -7.86 15.46
CA PHE A 173 9.58 -7.37 14.09
C PHE A 173 9.06 -5.93 14.03
N ASP A 174 9.96 -4.97 13.83
CA ASP A 174 9.63 -3.54 13.79
C ASP A 174 9.51 -3.06 12.34
N GLU A 175 8.53 -2.20 12.09
CA GLU A 175 8.27 -1.52 10.81
C GLU A 175 8.22 -2.49 9.60
N ILE A 176 7.42 -3.57 9.72
CA ILE A 176 7.29 -4.58 8.65
C ILE A 176 6.75 -3.99 7.34
N HIS A 177 6.07 -2.82 7.38
CA HIS A 177 5.61 -2.13 6.18
C HIS A 177 6.74 -1.71 5.22
N ALA A 178 7.97 -1.60 5.73
CA ALA A 178 9.15 -1.24 4.94
C ALA A 178 9.88 -2.45 4.34
N GLN A 179 9.36 -3.69 4.53
CA GLN A 179 9.99 -4.88 3.97
C GLN A 179 9.86 -4.92 2.44
N PRO A 180 10.96 -5.15 1.70
CA PRO A 180 10.91 -5.21 0.24
C PRO A 180 10.22 -6.47 -0.29
N ASN A 181 10.17 -7.52 0.52
CA ASN A 181 9.50 -8.79 0.20
C ASN A 181 9.21 -9.60 1.47
N ARG A 182 8.48 -10.71 1.31
CA ARG A 182 8.06 -11.56 2.44
C ARG A 182 9.15 -12.53 2.97
N HIS A 183 10.29 -12.64 2.31
CA HIS A 183 11.27 -13.69 2.58
C HIS A 183 11.76 -13.73 4.04
N LEU A 184 12.17 -12.57 4.58
CA LEU A 184 12.64 -12.49 5.97
C LEU A 184 11.54 -12.88 6.97
N TYR A 185 10.31 -12.42 6.74
CA TYR A 185 9.15 -12.77 7.57
C TYR A 185 8.91 -14.29 7.54
N ASP A 186 8.89 -14.90 6.35
CA ASP A 186 8.65 -16.33 6.21
C ASP A 186 9.72 -17.17 6.91
N VAL A 187 11.00 -16.83 6.76
CA VAL A 187 12.12 -17.54 7.43
C VAL A 187 12.04 -17.44 8.94
N LEU A 188 11.62 -16.30 9.48
CA LEU A 188 11.58 -16.07 10.92
C LEU A 188 10.31 -16.60 11.61
N THR A 189 9.23 -16.84 10.86
CA THR A 189 7.94 -17.24 11.44
C THR A 189 7.48 -18.64 11.04
N LYS A 190 7.93 -19.17 9.88
CA LYS A 190 7.53 -20.50 9.43
C LYS A 190 8.54 -21.55 9.88
N GLY A 191 8.15 -22.30 10.89
CA GLY A 191 8.93 -23.41 11.43
C GLY A 191 10.03 -23.03 12.43
N SER A 192 10.40 -21.76 12.56
CA SER A 192 11.51 -21.35 13.43
C SER A 192 11.19 -21.43 14.93
N GLY A 193 9.91 -21.40 15.29
CA GLY A 193 9.41 -21.53 16.67
C GLY A 193 8.83 -22.90 17.00
N ASP A 194 8.82 -23.87 16.09
CA ASP A 194 8.12 -25.16 16.26
C ASP A 194 8.68 -26.02 17.40
N ALA A 195 9.94 -25.81 17.78
CA ALA A 195 10.56 -26.50 18.92
C ALA A 195 10.29 -25.81 20.28
N ARG A 196 9.55 -24.71 20.30
CA ARG A 196 9.19 -23.96 21.52
C ARG A 196 7.72 -24.16 21.84
N GLU A 197 7.39 -24.27 23.12
CA GLU A 197 6.01 -24.47 23.56
C GLU A 197 5.13 -23.23 23.41
N GLN A 198 5.74 -22.04 23.57
CA GLN A 198 5.03 -20.76 23.53
C GLN A 198 5.84 -19.64 22.87
N PRO A 199 6.28 -19.80 21.59
CA PRO A 199 6.99 -18.74 20.91
C PRO A 199 6.09 -17.49 20.76
N LEU A 200 6.68 -16.29 20.73
CA LEU A 200 5.95 -15.07 20.47
C LEU A 200 6.55 -14.30 19.29
N PHE A 201 5.76 -14.12 18.25
CA PHE A 201 6.06 -13.23 17.12
C PHE A 201 5.33 -11.88 17.34
N PHE A 202 6.05 -10.91 17.90
CA PHE A 202 5.54 -9.57 18.17
C PHE A 202 5.87 -8.64 17.02
N ILE A 203 4.88 -8.30 16.20
CA ILE A 203 5.00 -7.49 15.00
C ILE A 203 4.37 -6.13 15.30
N ILE A 204 5.16 -5.07 15.20
CA ILE A 204 4.69 -3.71 15.44
C ILE A 204 5.07 -2.79 14.28
N THR A 205 4.10 -2.06 13.74
CA THR A 205 4.28 -1.32 12.50
C THR A 205 3.37 -0.09 12.42
N THR A 206 3.55 0.68 11.38
CA THR A 206 2.61 1.70 10.86
C THR A 206 2.00 1.17 9.57
N ALA A 207 0.91 1.79 9.10
CA ALA A 207 0.37 1.57 7.76
C ALA A 207 1.47 1.83 6.70
N GLY A 208 1.45 1.01 5.66
CA GLY A 208 2.33 1.14 4.51
C GLY A 208 1.66 1.84 3.34
N THR A 209 2.32 1.73 2.19
CA THR A 209 1.85 2.27 0.92
C THR A 209 1.77 1.21 -0.17
N ASP A 210 2.41 0.05 0.04
CA ASP A 210 2.37 -1.08 -0.88
C ASP A 210 1.34 -2.12 -0.42
N LYS A 211 0.21 -2.18 -1.13
CA LYS A 211 -0.88 -3.12 -0.87
C LYS A 211 -0.58 -4.57 -1.30
N ASN A 212 0.56 -4.81 -1.95
CA ASN A 212 1.05 -6.15 -2.29
C ASN A 212 2.07 -6.69 -1.29
N SER A 213 2.40 -5.91 -0.26
CA SER A 213 3.39 -6.27 0.77
C SER A 213 2.85 -7.30 1.76
N ILE A 214 3.78 -8.02 2.41
CA ILE A 214 3.46 -8.91 3.55
C ILE A 214 2.77 -8.13 4.68
N CYS A 215 3.09 -6.85 4.87
CA CYS A 215 2.43 -6.02 5.87
C CYS A 215 0.95 -5.83 5.57
N TYR A 216 0.58 -5.59 4.31
CA TYR A 216 -0.83 -5.47 3.92
C TYR A 216 -1.59 -6.79 4.03
N GLU A 217 -0.95 -7.92 3.74
CA GLU A 217 -1.53 -9.25 3.98
C GLU A 217 -1.88 -9.44 5.47
N LEU A 218 -0.96 -9.06 6.37
CA LEU A 218 -1.19 -9.12 7.82
C LEU A 218 -2.25 -8.11 8.29
N HIS A 219 -2.26 -6.90 7.73
CA HIS A 219 -3.29 -5.88 7.96
C HIS A 219 -4.68 -6.40 7.59
N THR A 220 -4.84 -6.95 6.39
CA THR A 220 -6.11 -7.52 5.93
C THR A 220 -6.55 -8.68 6.82
N LYS A 221 -5.61 -9.58 7.18
CA LYS A 221 -5.88 -10.66 8.13
C LYS A 221 -6.35 -10.13 9.49
N ALA A 222 -5.70 -9.09 10.01
CA ALA A 222 -6.08 -8.46 11.28
C ALA A 222 -7.49 -7.86 11.21
N LEU A 223 -7.80 -7.11 10.16
CA LEU A 223 -9.15 -6.54 9.95
C LEU A 223 -10.22 -7.62 9.80
N ASP A 224 -9.93 -8.72 9.10
CA ASP A 224 -10.88 -9.83 8.94
C ASP A 224 -11.19 -10.52 10.28
N ILE A 225 -10.19 -10.65 11.15
CA ILE A 225 -10.39 -11.17 12.50
C ILE A 225 -11.20 -10.17 13.34
N LEU A 226 -10.83 -8.90 13.33
CA LEU A 226 -11.53 -7.83 14.06
C LEU A 226 -13.01 -7.70 13.65
N LYS A 227 -13.32 -7.92 12.36
CA LYS A 227 -14.69 -7.89 11.80
C LYS A 227 -15.41 -9.25 11.90
N GLY A 228 -14.80 -10.28 12.50
CA GLY A 228 -15.37 -11.62 12.64
C GLY A 228 -15.49 -12.43 11.34
N ARG A 229 -14.86 -11.99 10.26
CA ARG A 229 -14.87 -12.69 8.94
C ARG A 229 -13.88 -13.86 8.88
N LYS A 230 -12.84 -13.82 9.70
CA LYS A 230 -11.82 -14.86 9.82
C LYS A 230 -11.61 -15.23 11.27
N LYS A 231 -11.34 -16.51 11.54
CA LYS A 231 -11.01 -17.01 12.88
C LYS A 231 -9.58 -17.54 12.89
N ASP A 232 -8.72 -16.92 13.69
CA ASP A 232 -7.38 -17.42 14.02
C ASP A 232 -7.13 -17.17 15.51
N THR A 233 -7.15 -18.23 16.28
CA THR A 233 -7.13 -18.18 17.75
C THR A 233 -5.75 -17.91 18.33
N SER A 234 -4.70 -18.06 17.55
CA SER A 234 -3.31 -17.79 17.93
C SER A 234 -2.83 -16.40 17.52
N PHE A 235 -3.65 -15.66 16.77
CA PHE A 235 -3.32 -14.33 16.27
C PHE A 235 -4.04 -13.25 17.07
N TYR A 236 -3.27 -12.30 17.61
CA TYR A 236 -3.78 -11.15 18.36
C TYR A 236 -3.73 -9.89 17.50
N PRO A 237 -4.87 -9.40 16.98
CA PRO A 237 -4.93 -8.24 16.11
C PRO A 237 -5.16 -6.94 16.89
N VAL A 238 -4.34 -5.92 16.63
CA VAL A 238 -4.57 -4.54 17.09
C VAL A 238 -4.30 -3.59 15.94
N VAL A 239 -5.31 -2.84 15.53
CA VAL A 239 -5.19 -1.83 14.47
C VAL A 239 -5.78 -0.51 14.96
N TYR A 240 -4.92 0.48 15.18
CA TYR A 240 -5.29 1.86 15.47
C TYR A 240 -5.09 2.68 14.20
N GLY A 241 -6.15 3.22 13.65
CA GLY A 241 -6.11 4.00 12.41
C GLY A 241 -7.52 4.42 12.00
N LEU A 242 -7.60 5.18 10.93
CA LEU A 242 -8.85 5.51 10.27
C LEU A 242 -9.06 4.63 9.05
N SER A 243 -10.31 4.29 8.78
CA SER A 243 -10.74 3.69 7.51
C SER A 243 -10.90 4.77 6.43
N ASP A 244 -10.98 4.34 5.16
CA ASP A 244 -11.21 5.25 4.04
C ASP A 244 -12.60 5.94 4.08
N GLU A 245 -13.54 5.39 4.88
CA GLU A 245 -14.90 5.91 5.05
C GLU A 245 -14.97 7.02 6.12
N GLU A 246 -13.94 7.15 6.97
CA GLU A 246 -13.91 8.12 8.06
C GLU A 246 -13.29 9.44 7.63
N ASP A 247 -13.93 10.56 8.01
CA ASP A 247 -13.42 11.89 7.68
C ASP A 247 -12.09 12.17 8.41
N TRP A 248 -11.01 12.24 7.66
CA TRP A 248 -9.68 12.56 8.18
C TRP A 248 -9.52 14.04 8.60
N ASN A 249 -10.45 14.92 8.20
CA ASN A 249 -10.46 16.32 8.60
C ASN A 249 -11.06 16.51 9.99
N ASP A 250 -11.82 15.54 10.50
CA ASP A 250 -12.40 15.61 11.83
C ASP A 250 -11.36 15.28 12.92
N GLU A 251 -11.02 16.28 13.74
CA GLU A 251 -10.06 16.14 14.83
C GLU A 251 -10.47 15.05 15.85
N SER A 252 -11.76 14.78 16.02
CA SER A 252 -12.23 13.72 16.92
C SER A 252 -11.76 12.34 16.50
N ASN A 253 -11.60 12.10 15.19
CA ASN A 253 -11.09 10.88 14.63
C ASN A 253 -9.57 10.70 14.87
N TRP A 254 -8.82 11.80 15.07
CA TRP A 254 -7.38 11.70 15.35
C TRP A 254 -7.07 11.02 16.69
N LEU A 255 -7.95 11.20 17.68
CA LEU A 255 -7.87 10.51 18.98
C LEU A 255 -8.07 9.00 18.82
N LYS A 256 -9.00 8.58 17.95
CA LYS A 256 -9.25 7.17 17.63
C LYS A 256 -8.01 6.50 17.02
N ALA A 257 -7.33 7.17 16.10
CA ALA A 257 -6.11 6.68 15.48
C ALA A 257 -4.90 6.70 16.43
N ASN A 258 -4.83 7.65 17.38
CA ASN A 258 -3.67 7.89 18.21
C ASN A 258 -3.98 7.71 19.71
N PRO A 259 -3.96 6.49 20.24
CA PRO A 259 -4.29 6.25 21.65
C PRO A 259 -3.30 6.86 22.65
N SER A 260 -2.14 7.35 22.17
CA SER A 260 -1.15 8.08 22.99
C SER A 260 -1.22 9.61 22.83
N LEU A 261 -2.25 10.13 22.13
CA LEU A 261 -2.42 11.58 21.94
C LEU A 261 -2.65 12.27 23.29
N GLY A 262 -1.96 13.38 23.52
CA GLY A 262 -1.94 14.08 24.80
C GLY A 262 -0.84 13.59 25.77
N HIS A 263 -0.27 12.38 25.52
CA HIS A 263 0.84 11.83 26.32
C HIS A 263 2.18 11.92 25.59
N THR A 264 2.35 11.10 24.53
CA THR A 264 3.60 11.05 23.74
C THR A 264 3.62 12.08 22.62
N ILE A 265 2.45 12.42 22.08
CA ILE A 265 2.24 13.38 21.01
C ILE A 265 1.34 14.51 21.54
N GLY A 266 1.78 15.76 21.39
CA GLY A 266 0.91 16.92 21.62
C GLY A 266 -0.05 17.15 20.47
N LEU A 267 -1.31 17.49 20.79
CA LEU A 267 -2.35 17.76 19.79
C LEU A 267 -1.96 18.90 18.84
N ASP A 268 -1.27 19.92 19.35
CA ASP A 268 -0.82 21.07 18.54
C ASP A 268 0.14 20.64 17.41
N ARG A 269 0.98 19.62 17.67
CA ARG A 269 1.87 19.08 16.64
C ARG A 269 1.11 18.32 15.54
N VAL A 270 -0.01 17.69 15.88
CA VAL A 270 -0.86 17.03 14.90
C VAL A 270 -1.62 18.06 14.06
N ARG A 271 -2.13 19.13 14.71
CA ARG A 271 -2.78 20.25 14.01
C ARG A 271 -1.84 20.98 13.06
N GLU A 272 -0.57 21.17 13.46
CA GLU A 272 0.46 21.76 12.59
C GLU A 272 0.69 20.90 11.34
N ALA A 273 0.86 19.59 11.51
CA ALA A 273 1.03 18.66 10.40
C ALA A 273 -0.23 18.58 9.50
N TYR A 274 -1.43 18.68 10.08
CA TYR A 274 -2.68 18.75 9.34
C TYR A 274 -2.78 20.00 8.45
N LYS A 275 -2.40 21.18 8.97
CA LYS A 275 -2.37 22.41 8.17
C LYS A 275 -1.43 22.28 6.95
N GLN A 276 -0.24 21.69 7.15
CA GLN A 276 0.68 21.43 6.05
C GLN A 276 0.08 20.48 5.01
N ALA A 277 -0.67 19.46 5.47
CA ALA A 277 -1.34 18.50 4.60
C ALA A 277 -2.47 19.13 3.75
N LEU A 278 -3.17 20.13 4.25
CA LEU A 278 -4.19 20.86 3.48
C LEU A 278 -3.60 21.68 2.33
N ASP A 279 -2.38 22.21 2.52
CA ASP A 279 -1.72 23.08 1.54
C ASP A 279 -1.00 22.29 0.44
N ASN A 280 -0.69 21.00 0.67
CA ASN A 280 0.12 20.19 -0.24
C ASN A 280 -0.37 18.72 -0.31
N PRO A 281 -0.86 18.25 -1.49
CA PRO A 281 -1.32 16.86 -1.66
C PRO A 281 -0.28 15.78 -1.33
N ALA A 282 1.02 16.07 -1.47
CA ALA A 282 2.08 15.14 -1.08
C ALA A 282 2.13 14.97 0.46
N GLU A 283 1.97 16.06 1.19
CA GLU A 283 1.92 16.07 2.65
C GLU A 283 0.62 15.46 3.19
N GLU A 284 -0.49 15.54 2.44
CA GLU A 284 -1.74 14.88 2.78
C GLU A 284 -1.56 13.36 2.92
N ASN A 285 -0.94 12.69 1.93
CA ASN A 285 -0.67 11.27 2.01
C ASN A 285 0.27 10.92 3.18
N VAL A 286 1.28 11.75 3.42
CA VAL A 286 2.20 11.58 4.56
C VAL A 286 1.45 11.73 5.89
N PHE A 287 0.56 12.71 6.01
CA PHE A 287 -0.27 12.91 7.20
C PHE A 287 -1.20 11.71 7.44
N LYS A 288 -1.96 11.32 6.42
CA LYS A 288 -2.87 10.16 6.47
C LYS A 288 -2.13 8.89 6.88
N GLN A 289 -0.99 8.57 6.27
CA GLN A 289 -0.21 7.39 6.61
C GLN A 289 0.42 7.49 8.00
N LEU A 290 1.17 8.54 8.30
CA LEU A 290 2.03 8.58 9.49
C LEU A 290 1.30 9.05 10.75
N ARG A 291 0.20 9.83 10.63
CA ARG A 291 -0.57 10.37 11.76
C ARG A 291 -1.89 9.68 11.98
N LEU A 292 -2.52 9.19 10.90
CA LEU A 292 -3.83 8.54 10.98
C LEU A 292 -3.78 7.05 10.67
N ASN A 293 -2.61 6.53 10.31
CA ASN A 293 -2.39 5.10 10.03
C ASN A 293 -3.31 4.57 8.93
N MET A 294 -3.59 5.40 7.94
CA MET A 294 -4.34 5.02 6.75
C MET A 294 -3.40 4.45 5.70
N TRP A 295 -3.83 3.40 5.03
CA TRP A 295 -3.10 2.85 3.89
C TRP A 295 -3.29 3.74 2.66
N THR A 296 -2.25 4.49 2.32
CA THR A 296 -2.24 5.40 1.17
C THR A 296 -1.44 4.79 0.03
N ASN A 297 -1.64 5.28 -1.19
CA ASN A 297 -0.74 4.92 -2.29
C ASN A 297 0.61 5.65 -2.14
N SER A 298 1.72 4.97 -2.45
CA SER A 298 3.09 5.48 -2.23
C SER A 298 3.46 6.69 -3.07
N THR A 299 2.69 6.96 -4.09
CA THR A 299 2.92 8.06 -5.03
C THR A 299 1.76 9.03 -4.98
N VAL A 300 2.07 10.30 -5.00
CA VAL A 300 1.08 11.32 -5.38
C VAL A 300 0.57 10.89 -6.74
N ALA A 301 -0.72 10.50 -6.80
CA ALA A 301 -1.32 10.15 -8.07
C ALA A 301 -1.06 11.30 -9.04
N TRP A 302 -0.59 10.99 -10.24
CA TRP A 302 -0.34 12.02 -11.26
C TRP A 302 -1.55 12.91 -11.48
N ILE A 303 -2.76 12.30 -11.51
CA ILE A 303 -4.03 13.01 -11.55
C ILE A 303 -4.71 12.82 -10.20
N PRO A 304 -4.85 13.88 -9.37
CA PRO A 304 -5.56 13.78 -8.10
C PRO A 304 -7.01 13.31 -8.27
N GLU A 305 -7.52 12.52 -7.34
CA GLU A 305 -8.85 11.92 -7.46
C GLU A 305 -9.97 12.95 -7.63
N HIS A 306 -9.93 14.06 -6.91
CA HIS A 306 -10.90 15.14 -7.04
C HIS A 306 -10.88 15.83 -8.41
N VAL A 307 -9.72 15.80 -9.10
CA VAL A 307 -9.57 16.29 -10.48
C VAL A 307 -10.17 15.28 -11.46
N TYR A 308 -9.84 13.98 -11.28
CA TYR A 308 -10.41 12.91 -12.09
C TYR A 308 -11.94 12.92 -12.02
N ASN A 309 -12.51 13.00 -10.83
CA ASN A 309 -13.97 12.96 -10.62
C ASN A 309 -14.74 14.13 -11.30
N LYS A 310 -14.08 15.21 -11.77
CA LYS A 310 -14.75 16.25 -12.56
C LYS A 310 -15.31 15.72 -13.89
N GLY A 311 -14.75 14.61 -14.40
CA GLY A 311 -15.15 13.99 -15.66
C GLY A 311 -16.24 12.91 -15.51
N ASP A 312 -16.85 12.72 -14.34
CA ASP A 312 -17.78 11.62 -14.03
C ASP A 312 -19.18 11.79 -14.66
N ALA A 313 -19.46 12.91 -15.31
CA ALA A 313 -20.75 13.16 -15.93
C ALA A 313 -21.13 12.03 -16.91
N PRO A 314 -22.40 11.56 -16.91
CA PRO A 314 -22.85 10.47 -17.78
C PRO A 314 -22.63 10.80 -19.27
N ILE A 315 -22.20 9.80 -20.04
CA ILE A 315 -21.96 9.93 -21.48
C ILE A 315 -23.24 9.56 -22.25
N ASN A 316 -23.64 10.44 -23.17
CA ASN A 316 -24.72 10.13 -24.12
C ASN A 316 -24.12 9.45 -25.36
N PHE A 317 -24.20 8.12 -25.42
CA PHE A 317 -23.64 7.30 -26.51
C PHE A 317 -24.33 7.55 -27.86
N GLU A 318 -25.62 7.91 -27.88
CA GLU A 318 -26.35 8.20 -29.12
C GLU A 318 -25.78 9.44 -29.80
N SER A 319 -25.34 10.43 -29.06
CA SER A 319 -24.74 11.66 -29.59
C SER A 319 -23.36 11.47 -30.23
N LEU A 320 -22.75 10.30 -30.02
CA LEU A 320 -21.43 9.94 -30.54
C LEU A 320 -21.49 9.13 -31.85
N GLN A 321 -22.66 8.66 -32.27
CA GLN A 321 -22.82 7.87 -33.50
C GLN A 321 -22.37 8.67 -34.73
N GLY A 322 -21.51 8.04 -35.56
CA GLY A 322 -20.92 8.68 -36.75
C GLY A 322 -19.90 9.79 -36.47
N ARG A 323 -19.67 10.13 -35.19
CA ARG A 323 -18.74 11.19 -34.78
C ARG A 323 -17.31 10.77 -34.99
N GLU A 324 -16.48 11.69 -35.43
CA GLU A 324 -15.04 11.49 -35.56
C GLU A 324 -14.38 11.28 -34.19
N CYS A 325 -13.49 10.31 -34.13
CA CYS A 325 -12.71 9.99 -32.95
C CYS A 325 -11.34 9.42 -33.34
N TYR A 326 -10.45 9.44 -32.36
CA TYR A 326 -9.12 8.88 -32.42
C TYR A 326 -8.96 7.83 -31.34
N ALA A 327 -8.02 6.91 -31.52
CA ALA A 327 -7.86 5.85 -30.54
C ALA A 327 -6.41 5.62 -30.13
N GLY A 328 -6.24 5.07 -28.92
CA GLY A 328 -4.99 4.46 -28.48
C GLY A 328 -5.22 2.99 -28.13
N LEU A 329 -4.26 2.15 -28.52
CA LEU A 329 -4.26 0.71 -28.27
C LEU A 329 -2.96 0.31 -27.58
N ASP A 330 -3.06 -0.17 -26.33
CA ASP A 330 -1.95 -0.74 -25.56
C ASP A 330 -2.19 -2.23 -25.37
N LEU A 331 -1.38 -3.08 -26.03
CA LEU A 331 -1.53 -4.52 -26.05
C LEU A 331 -0.69 -5.18 -24.97
N SER A 332 -1.30 -6.10 -24.25
CA SER A 332 -0.59 -6.96 -23.31
C SER A 332 -0.36 -8.35 -23.91
N SER A 333 0.80 -8.95 -23.61
CA SER A 333 1.09 -10.32 -24.07
C SER A 333 0.57 -11.39 -23.12
N THR A 334 0.80 -11.29 -21.80
CA THR A 334 0.47 -12.35 -20.83
C THR A 334 0.04 -11.88 -19.46
N SER A 335 0.54 -10.76 -18.97
CA SER A 335 0.38 -10.34 -17.56
C SER A 335 -0.37 -9.04 -17.36
N ASP A 336 -0.48 -8.20 -18.37
CA ASP A 336 -1.08 -6.87 -18.27
C ASP A 336 -2.52 -6.85 -18.80
N ILE A 337 -3.19 -5.70 -18.71
CA ILE A 337 -4.52 -5.46 -19.23
C ILE A 337 -4.36 -4.93 -20.66
N THR A 338 -5.04 -5.53 -21.63
CA THR A 338 -5.14 -4.89 -22.94
C THR A 338 -6.15 -3.77 -22.88
N ALA A 339 -5.74 -2.59 -23.35
CA ALA A 339 -6.55 -1.38 -23.31
C ALA A 339 -6.75 -0.77 -24.71
N PHE A 340 -7.98 -0.44 -25.03
CA PHE A 340 -8.36 0.33 -26.22
C PHE A 340 -9.19 1.53 -25.77
N VAL A 341 -8.75 2.74 -26.11
CA VAL A 341 -9.41 3.97 -25.65
C VAL A 341 -9.76 4.84 -26.82
N LEU A 342 -11.06 5.12 -27.01
CA LEU A 342 -11.55 6.10 -27.97
C LEU A 342 -11.56 7.49 -27.36
N VAL A 343 -11.13 8.47 -28.11
CA VAL A 343 -11.07 9.89 -27.74
C VAL A 343 -11.84 10.69 -28.78
N PHE A 344 -12.94 11.31 -28.38
CA PHE A 344 -13.76 12.19 -29.22
C PHE A 344 -13.39 13.64 -28.92
N PRO A 345 -12.82 14.37 -29.89
CA PRO A 345 -12.51 15.80 -29.71
C PRO A 345 -13.80 16.64 -29.59
N PRO A 346 -13.76 17.78 -28.90
CA PRO A 346 -14.89 18.70 -28.83
C PRO A 346 -15.20 19.28 -30.19
N ARG A 347 -16.49 19.49 -30.52
CA ARG A 347 -16.96 20.16 -31.77
C ARG A 347 -16.96 21.68 -31.66
N ASN A 348 -16.92 22.17 -30.42
CA ASN A 348 -16.88 23.60 -30.11
C ASN A 348 -16.22 23.82 -28.73
N GLU A 349 -15.96 25.06 -28.36
CA GLU A 349 -15.28 25.45 -27.14
C GLU A 349 -16.02 25.05 -25.86
N LEU A 350 -17.35 24.81 -25.91
CA LEU A 350 -18.19 24.48 -24.78
C LEU A 350 -18.25 22.96 -24.51
N GLU A 351 -17.88 22.14 -25.50
CA GLU A 351 -17.86 20.69 -25.33
C GLU A 351 -16.55 20.18 -24.67
N ASN A 352 -16.67 19.06 -24.00
CA ASN A 352 -15.53 18.33 -23.42
C ASN A 352 -15.04 17.26 -24.41
N TYR A 353 -13.77 16.84 -24.24
CA TYR A 353 -13.30 15.58 -24.80
C TYR A 353 -14.06 14.43 -24.14
N ILE A 354 -14.60 13.49 -24.93
CA ILE A 354 -15.29 12.32 -24.42
C ILE A 354 -14.40 11.11 -24.60
N ILE A 355 -14.26 10.33 -23.51
CA ILE A 355 -13.36 9.18 -23.45
C ILE A 355 -14.18 7.91 -23.27
N LEU A 356 -14.03 6.94 -24.19
CA LEU A 356 -14.63 5.62 -24.07
C LEU A 356 -13.51 4.56 -23.97
N PRO A 357 -13.18 4.09 -22.77
CA PRO A 357 -12.16 3.06 -22.57
C PRO A 357 -12.77 1.67 -22.57
N TYR A 358 -12.03 0.71 -23.13
CA TYR A 358 -12.36 -0.70 -23.17
C TYR A 358 -11.15 -1.53 -22.73
N PHE A 359 -11.39 -2.57 -21.93
CA PHE A 359 -10.35 -3.36 -21.29
C PHE A 359 -10.60 -4.85 -21.43
N TRP A 360 -9.53 -5.65 -21.58
CA TRP A 360 -9.62 -7.11 -21.70
C TRP A 360 -8.59 -7.82 -20.82
N LEU A 361 -9.05 -8.95 -20.24
CA LEU A 361 -8.23 -9.92 -19.51
C LEU A 361 -8.58 -11.35 -19.97
N PRO A 362 -7.65 -12.32 -19.81
CA PRO A 362 -7.97 -13.73 -20.00
C PRO A 362 -8.90 -14.22 -18.88
N LYS A 363 -9.96 -14.95 -19.25
CA LYS A 363 -10.99 -15.43 -18.33
C LYS A 363 -10.45 -16.43 -17.30
N ASP A 364 -9.63 -17.39 -17.74
CA ASP A 364 -9.15 -18.48 -16.89
C ASP A 364 -8.20 -17.99 -15.77
N THR A 365 -7.60 -16.81 -15.95
CA THR A 365 -6.68 -16.21 -14.97
C THR A 365 -7.36 -15.17 -14.06
N LEU A 366 -8.64 -14.85 -14.29
CA LEU A 366 -9.33 -13.74 -13.61
C LEU A 366 -9.33 -13.89 -12.09
N GLU A 367 -9.77 -15.04 -11.56
CA GLU A 367 -9.82 -15.29 -10.12
C GLU A 367 -8.42 -15.28 -9.48
N LEU A 368 -7.43 -15.87 -10.15
CA LEU A 368 -6.06 -15.89 -9.69
C LEU A 368 -5.51 -14.46 -9.59
N ARG A 369 -5.82 -13.62 -10.58
CA ARG A 369 -5.43 -12.20 -10.60
C ARG A 369 -6.12 -11.40 -9.50
N CYS A 370 -7.42 -11.60 -9.27
CA CYS A 370 -8.13 -10.95 -8.15
C CYS A 370 -7.44 -11.24 -6.81
N ARG A 371 -7.01 -12.50 -6.60
CA ARG A 371 -6.32 -12.91 -5.36
C ARG A 371 -4.89 -12.38 -5.27
N ARG A 372 -4.17 -12.35 -6.39
CA ARG A 372 -2.77 -11.92 -6.45
C ARG A 372 -2.63 -10.40 -6.31
N ASP A 373 -3.44 -9.67 -7.10
CA ASP A 373 -3.35 -8.22 -7.24
C ASP A 373 -4.24 -7.48 -6.23
N HIS A 374 -5.09 -8.22 -5.46
CA HIS A 374 -6.09 -7.67 -4.53
C HIS A 374 -7.03 -6.64 -5.17
N VAL A 375 -7.33 -6.82 -6.47
CA VAL A 375 -8.17 -5.95 -7.29
C VAL A 375 -9.45 -6.68 -7.68
N LEU A 376 -10.58 -5.97 -7.69
CA LEU A 376 -11.91 -6.52 -7.93
C LEU A 376 -12.21 -6.67 -9.44
N TYR A 377 -11.34 -7.34 -10.20
CA TYR A 377 -11.52 -7.54 -11.64
C TYR A 377 -12.81 -8.29 -11.97
N ASP A 378 -13.21 -9.24 -11.13
CA ASP A 378 -14.44 -10.02 -11.27
C ASP A 378 -15.71 -9.16 -11.09
N VAL A 379 -15.63 -8.14 -10.23
CA VAL A 379 -16.74 -7.17 -10.07
C VAL A 379 -16.85 -6.29 -11.31
N TRP A 380 -15.74 -5.79 -11.83
CA TRP A 380 -15.73 -4.98 -13.04
C TRP A 380 -16.16 -5.76 -14.28
N GLU A 381 -15.82 -7.04 -14.36
CA GLU A 381 -16.28 -7.94 -15.43
C GLU A 381 -17.81 -8.11 -15.38
N ARG A 382 -18.38 -8.43 -14.20
CA ARG A 382 -19.83 -8.55 -14.02
C ARG A 382 -20.59 -7.26 -14.30
N GLN A 383 -19.99 -6.11 -14.03
CA GLN A 383 -20.56 -4.78 -14.29
C GLN A 383 -20.37 -4.33 -15.75
N GLY A 384 -19.60 -5.07 -16.56
CA GLY A 384 -19.34 -4.75 -17.97
C GLY A 384 -18.25 -3.70 -18.22
N TYR A 385 -17.52 -3.27 -17.18
CA TYR A 385 -16.40 -2.35 -17.32
C TYR A 385 -15.11 -3.01 -17.79
N LEU A 386 -15.00 -4.31 -17.61
CA LEU A 386 -13.89 -5.14 -18.05
C LEU A 386 -14.46 -6.31 -18.86
N LYS A 387 -13.85 -6.64 -19.97
CA LYS A 387 -14.22 -7.78 -20.82
C LYS A 387 -13.23 -8.92 -20.62
N THR A 388 -13.68 -10.15 -20.81
CA THR A 388 -12.82 -11.33 -20.76
C THR A 388 -12.76 -12.02 -22.12
N THR A 389 -11.59 -12.57 -22.46
CA THR A 389 -11.41 -13.50 -23.58
C THR A 389 -11.24 -14.91 -23.05
N GLU A 390 -11.70 -15.93 -23.79
CA GLU A 390 -11.52 -17.32 -23.37
C GLU A 390 -10.04 -17.73 -23.33
N GLY A 391 -9.68 -18.63 -22.39
CA GLY A 391 -8.34 -19.15 -22.23
C GLY A 391 -7.44 -18.36 -21.28
N ASN A 392 -6.14 -18.71 -21.28
CA ASN A 392 -5.12 -18.18 -20.37
C ASN A 392 -4.40 -16.92 -20.90
N VAL A 393 -4.60 -16.58 -22.16
CA VAL A 393 -4.01 -15.43 -22.85
C VAL A 393 -5.09 -14.60 -23.52
N VAL A 394 -4.80 -13.32 -23.75
CA VAL A 394 -5.73 -12.44 -24.47
C VAL A 394 -5.73 -12.84 -25.95
N HIS A 395 -6.90 -13.23 -26.47
CA HIS A 395 -7.09 -13.52 -27.88
C HIS A 395 -7.40 -12.25 -28.67
N TYR A 396 -6.45 -11.78 -29.45
CA TYR A 396 -6.55 -10.53 -30.20
C TYR A 396 -7.69 -10.52 -31.22
N GLY A 397 -8.08 -11.68 -31.80
CA GLY A 397 -9.21 -11.75 -32.71
C GLY A 397 -10.56 -11.27 -32.14
N PHE A 398 -10.78 -11.42 -30.82
CA PHE A 398 -11.96 -10.83 -30.15
C PHE A 398 -11.89 -9.31 -30.12
N ILE A 399 -10.68 -8.78 -29.90
CA ILE A 399 -10.44 -7.32 -29.84
C ILE A 399 -10.57 -6.71 -31.25
N GLU A 400 -9.99 -7.36 -32.27
CA GLU A 400 -10.08 -6.94 -33.66
C GLU A 400 -11.54 -6.84 -34.10
N LYS A 401 -12.35 -7.89 -33.84
CA LYS A 401 -13.78 -7.88 -34.13
C LYS A 401 -14.52 -6.78 -33.39
N PHE A 402 -14.20 -6.55 -32.14
CA PHE A 402 -14.81 -5.50 -31.34
C PHE A 402 -14.48 -4.11 -31.88
N ILE A 403 -13.22 -3.87 -32.29
CA ILE A 403 -12.80 -2.61 -32.92
C ILE A 403 -13.50 -2.42 -34.27
N GLU A 404 -13.66 -3.50 -35.06
CA GLU A 404 -14.43 -3.48 -36.31
C GLU A 404 -15.91 -3.10 -36.06
N GLU A 405 -16.54 -3.65 -35.02
CA GLU A 405 -17.92 -3.28 -34.65
C GLU A 405 -18.01 -1.81 -34.24
N LEU A 406 -17.04 -1.29 -33.47
CA LEU A 406 -16.97 0.12 -33.09
C LEU A 406 -16.75 1.05 -34.29
N SER A 407 -15.98 0.64 -35.31
CA SER A 407 -15.74 1.45 -36.52
C SER A 407 -16.99 1.60 -37.39
N LYS A 408 -17.98 0.71 -37.24
CA LYS A 408 -19.30 0.84 -37.89
C LYS A 408 -20.22 1.84 -37.19
N ILE A 409 -19.95 2.09 -35.88
CA ILE A 409 -20.72 3.01 -35.04
C ILE A 409 -20.11 4.41 -35.03
N TYR A 410 -18.78 4.48 -34.91
CA TYR A 410 -18.01 5.71 -34.79
C TYR A 410 -17.05 5.88 -35.96
N ASN A 411 -16.75 7.11 -36.34
CA ASN A 411 -15.79 7.41 -37.41
C ASN A 411 -14.36 7.46 -36.82
N ILE A 412 -13.74 6.29 -36.65
CA ILE A 412 -12.38 6.16 -36.13
C ILE A 412 -11.38 6.58 -37.20
N LYS A 413 -10.71 7.73 -37.03
CA LYS A 413 -9.75 8.28 -38.00
C LYS A 413 -8.41 7.58 -37.94
N GLU A 414 -7.86 7.43 -36.74
CA GLU A 414 -6.55 6.85 -36.52
C GLU A 414 -6.51 6.10 -35.19
N ILE A 415 -5.73 5.03 -35.15
CA ILE A 415 -5.46 4.22 -33.96
C ILE A 415 -3.96 4.24 -33.71
N ALA A 416 -3.52 4.94 -32.64
CA ALA A 416 -2.13 4.89 -32.20
C ALA A 416 -1.89 3.60 -31.41
N TYR A 417 -0.78 2.91 -31.69
CA TYR A 417 -0.44 1.64 -31.04
C TYR A 417 1.04 1.53 -30.69
N ASP A 418 1.38 0.76 -29.65
CA ASP A 418 2.78 0.46 -29.34
C ASP A 418 3.37 -0.52 -30.39
N ARG A 419 4.56 -0.21 -30.90
CA ARG A 419 5.25 -0.97 -31.95
C ARG A 419 5.57 -2.41 -31.57
N TRP A 420 5.64 -2.72 -30.27
CA TRP A 420 6.06 -4.03 -29.81
C TRP A 420 4.90 -5.02 -29.78
N ASN A 421 5.10 -6.19 -30.39
CA ASN A 421 4.17 -7.34 -30.42
C ASN A 421 2.81 -7.15 -31.12
N ALA A 422 2.62 -6.14 -31.97
CA ALA A 422 1.34 -5.83 -32.60
C ALA A 422 1.23 -6.21 -34.09
N THR A 423 2.26 -6.73 -34.73
CA THR A 423 2.37 -6.83 -36.20
C THR A 423 1.18 -7.49 -36.88
N GLN A 424 0.72 -8.67 -36.41
CA GLN A 424 -0.40 -9.38 -37.02
C GLN A 424 -1.74 -8.63 -36.84
N MET A 425 -2.00 -8.13 -35.63
CA MET A 425 -3.22 -7.40 -35.33
C MET A 425 -3.32 -6.09 -36.12
N VAL A 426 -2.19 -5.40 -36.28
CA VAL A 426 -2.10 -4.18 -37.09
C VAL A 426 -2.48 -4.45 -38.53
N GLN A 427 -1.89 -5.49 -39.15
CA GLN A 427 -2.23 -5.90 -40.50
C GLN A 427 -3.73 -6.21 -40.67
N ASN A 428 -4.27 -6.99 -39.73
CA ASN A 428 -5.70 -7.33 -39.76
C ASN A 428 -6.61 -6.09 -39.68
N LEU A 429 -6.27 -5.13 -38.81
CA LEU A 429 -7.03 -3.88 -38.68
C LEU A 429 -6.86 -2.94 -39.90
N GLU A 430 -5.67 -2.90 -40.53
CA GLU A 430 -5.44 -2.20 -41.79
C GLU A 430 -6.23 -2.82 -42.94
N ASP A 431 -6.29 -4.14 -43.01
CA ASP A 431 -7.11 -4.87 -44.00
C ASP A 431 -8.62 -4.60 -43.83
N MET A 432 -9.06 -4.24 -42.61
CA MET A 432 -10.43 -3.78 -42.32
C MET A 432 -10.64 -2.30 -42.68
N GLY A 433 -9.63 -1.61 -43.18
CA GLY A 433 -9.71 -0.21 -43.61
C GLY A 433 -9.44 0.81 -42.50
N LEU A 434 -8.87 0.41 -41.37
CA LEU A 434 -8.50 1.30 -40.27
C LEU A 434 -7.08 1.83 -40.44
N THR A 435 -6.83 3.08 -40.04
CA THR A 435 -5.51 3.71 -40.11
C THR A 435 -4.73 3.48 -38.84
N MET A 436 -3.68 2.69 -38.91
CA MET A 436 -2.83 2.31 -37.77
C MET A 436 -1.57 3.17 -37.71
N ILE A 437 -1.33 3.84 -36.58
CA ILE A 437 -0.20 4.77 -36.40
C ILE A 437 0.76 4.23 -35.31
N PRO A 438 2.00 3.86 -35.68
CA PRO A 438 2.97 3.39 -34.68
C PRO A 438 3.38 4.52 -33.75
N PHE A 439 3.32 4.28 -32.44
CA PHE A 439 3.62 5.25 -31.40
C PHE A 439 4.79 4.81 -30.53
N GLY A 440 5.70 5.73 -30.20
CA GLY A 440 6.85 5.46 -29.34
C GLY A 440 6.54 5.77 -27.88
N GLN A 441 6.91 4.87 -26.96
CA GLN A 441 6.75 5.12 -25.50
C GLN A 441 7.96 5.88 -24.88
N GLY A 442 8.73 6.60 -25.70
CA GLY A 442 9.81 7.47 -25.25
C GLY A 442 9.32 8.85 -24.80
N TYR A 443 10.20 9.63 -24.14
CA TYR A 443 9.87 11.00 -23.72
C TYR A 443 9.43 11.91 -24.88
N LYS A 444 10.00 11.73 -26.06
CA LYS A 444 9.70 12.54 -27.24
C LYS A 444 8.22 12.45 -27.65
N ASP A 445 7.69 11.22 -27.67
CA ASP A 445 6.33 10.96 -28.15
C ASP A 445 5.31 11.10 -27.01
N MET A 446 5.66 10.61 -25.78
CA MET A 446 4.73 10.59 -24.64
C MET A 446 4.60 11.96 -23.92
N SER A 447 5.64 12.81 -23.89
CA SER A 447 5.63 14.00 -23.05
C SER A 447 4.60 15.05 -23.47
N PRO A 448 4.49 15.44 -24.76
CA PRO A 448 3.51 16.43 -25.18
C PRO A 448 2.06 16.04 -24.85
N PRO A 449 1.56 14.85 -25.25
CA PRO A 449 0.19 14.45 -24.96
C PRO A 449 -0.06 14.17 -23.46
N SER A 450 0.96 13.75 -22.69
CA SER A 450 0.82 13.62 -21.24
C SER A 450 0.59 14.97 -20.57
N LYS A 451 1.35 16.00 -20.95
CA LYS A 451 1.16 17.36 -20.42
C LYS A 451 -0.20 17.93 -20.80
N GLU A 452 -0.64 17.71 -22.03
CA GLU A 452 -1.95 18.18 -22.47
C GLU A 452 -3.09 17.41 -21.75
N LEU A 453 -3.00 16.08 -21.63
CA LEU A 453 -3.98 15.31 -20.83
C LEU A 453 -4.09 15.84 -19.41
N PHE A 454 -2.96 16.11 -18.75
CA PHE A 454 -2.96 16.66 -17.40
C PHE A 454 -3.66 18.02 -17.32
N LYS A 455 -3.36 18.91 -18.27
CA LYS A 455 -4.00 20.23 -18.39
C LYS A 455 -5.50 20.10 -18.58
N LEU A 456 -5.95 19.28 -19.54
CA LEU A 456 -7.38 19.05 -19.83
C LEU A 456 -8.11 18.47 -18.61
N MET A 457 -7.48 17.57 -17.85
CA MET A 457 -8.04 17.04 -16.60
C MET A 457 -8.17 18.14 -15.53
N MET A 458 -7.13 18.97 -15.34
CA MET A 458 -7.17 20.06 -14.36
C MET A 458 -8.26 21.08 -14.68
N GLU A 459 -8.45 21.39 -15.95
CA GLU A 459 -9.48 22.31 -16.46
C GLU A 459 -10.89 21.70 -16.45
N GLY A 460 -11.04 20.37 -16.16
CA GLY A 460 -12.33 19.66 -16.20
C GLY A 460 -12.88 19.52 -17.63
N ARG A 461 -12.02 19.51 -18.65
CA ARG A 461 -12.35 19.42 -20.07
C ARG A 461 -12.43 17.97 -20.59
N ILE A 462 -12.36 16.97 -19.71
CA ILE A 462 -12.47 15.54 -20.02
C ILE A 462 -13.72 14.97 -19.38
N GLN A 463 -14.49 14.19 -20.15
CA GLN A 463 -15.65 13.44 -19.68
C GLN A 463 -15.42 11.95 -19.97
N HIS A 464 -15.36 11.12 -18.92
CA HIS A 464 -15.10 9.69 -18.99
C HIS A 464 -16.21 8.84 -18.34
N GLY A 465 -17.29 9.48 -17.89
CA GLY A 465 -18.47 8.78 -17.37
C GLY A 465 -18.25 7.96 -16.10
N GLY A 466 -17.23 8.30 -15.29
CA GLY A 466 -16.95 7.59 -14.04
C GLY A 466 -16.43 6.16 -14.20
N GLN A 467 -15.80 5.81 -15.33
CA GLN A 467 -15.34 4.45 -15.62
C GLN A 467 -14.31 3.96 -14.57
N PRO A 468 -14.65 2.92 -13.76
CA PRO A 468 -13.90 2.57 -12.56
C PRO A 468 -12.52 1.95 -12.84
N VAL A 469 -12.34 1.22 -13.95
CA VAL A 469 -11.04 0.63 -14.32
C VAL A 469 -10.06 1.73 -14.72
N LEU A 470 -10.50 2.71 -15.53
CA LEU A 470 -9.66 3.85 -15.91
C LEU A 470 -9.33 4.73 -14.69
N LYS A 471 -10.29 4.92 -13.78
CA LYS A 471 -10.08 5.62 -12.51
C LYS A 471 -8.98 4.95 -11.69
N TRP A 472 -9.09 3.65 -11.48
CA TRP A 472 -8.09 2.86 -10.75
C TRP A 472 -6.72 2.96 -11.42
N MET A 473 -6.64 2.84 -12.75
CA MET A 473 -5.38 2.99 -13.50
C MET A 473 -4.79 4.39 -13.35
N SER A 474 -5.62 5.46 -13.34
CA SER A 474 -5.14 6.83 -13.17
C SER A 474 -4.49 7.08 -11.81
N GLN A 475 -4.98 6.39 -10.78
CA GLN A 475 -4.42 6.47 -9.42
C GLN A 475 -3.10 5.71 -9.27
N ASN A 476 -2.81 4.76 -10.17
CA ASN A 476 -1.58 3.96 -10.15
C ASN A 476 -0.43 4.60 -10.94
N VAL A 477 -0.72 5.56 -11.81
CA VAL A 477 0.30 6.16 -12.69
C VAL A 477 1.34 6.93 -11.90
N VAL A 478 2.58 6.54 -12.09
CA VAL A 478 3.78 7.30 -11.70
C VAL A 478 4.39 7.92 -12.94
N MET A 479 4.66 9.22 -12.89
CA MET A 479 5.33 9.91 -13.98
C MET A 479 6.84 9.96 -13.74
N ARG A 480 7.61 9.60 -14.75
CA ARG A 480 9.05 9.81 -14.78
C ARG A 480 9.37 11.10 -15.53
N GLN A 481 10.25 11.92 -14.95
CA GLN A 481 10.71 13.17 -15.55
C GLN A 481 12.20 13.08 -15.90
N ASP A 482 12.58 13.60 -17.06
CA ASP A 482 13.97 13.79 -17.44
C ASP A 482 14.50 15.16 -16.98
N PRO A 483 15.82 15.40 -17.03
CA PRO A 483 16.41 16.71 -16.66
C PRO A 483 15.91 17.90 -17.51
N ALA A 484 15.37 17.66 -18.69
CA ALA A 484 14.79 18.69 -19.55
C ALA A 484 13.32 19.00 -19.22
N GLY A 485 12.73 18.34 -18.21
CA GLY A 485 11.35 18.54 -17.81
C GLY A 485 10.33 17.78 -18.67
N ASN A 486 10.75 16.82 -19.50
CA ASN A 486 9.83 15.94 -20.21
C ASN A 486 9.32 14.84 -19.26
N ILE A 487 8.04 14.49 -19.41
CA ILE A 487 7.39 13.50 -18.57
C ILE A 487 6.87 12.33 -19.40
N LYS A 488 6.84 11.14 -18.79
CA LYS A 488 6.15 9.97 -19.36
C LYS A 488 5.69 9.03 -18.25
N PRO A 489 4.64 8.21 -18.47
CA PRO A 489 4.29 7.13 -17.54
C PRO A 489 5.46 6.15 -17.35
N ASP A 490 5.69 5.74 -16.11
CA ASP A 490 6.73 4.77 -15.74
C ASP A 490 6.06 3.45 -15.29
N LYS A 491 5.96 2.47 -16.20
CA LYS A 491 5.35 1.15 -15.93
C LYS A 491 6.09 0.37 -14.84
N GLU A 492 7.40 0.58 -14.67
CA GLU A 492 8.21 -0.11 -13.65
C GLU A 492 7.97 0.43 -12.24
N LYS A 493 7.72 1.73 -12.12
CA LYS A 493 7.48 2.39 -10.82
C LYS A 493 6.01 2.52 -10.47
N SER A 494 5.12 2.30 -11.42
CA SER A 494 3.67 2.28 -11.18
C SER A 494 3.33 1.07 -10.31
N ILE A 495 2.47 1.28 -9.29
CA ILE A 495 2.14 0.29 -8.28
C ILE A 495 1.41 -0.89 -8.92
N GLU A 496 0.50 -0.59 -9.86
CA GLU A 496 -0.34 -1.54 -10.58
C GLU A 496 -0.44 -1.15 -12.07
N LYS A 497 -1.37 -1.79 -12.79
CA LYS A 497 -1.56 -1.60 -14.23
C LYS A 497 -1.98 -0.18 -14.59
N ILE A 498 -1.42 0.36 -15.66
CA ILE A 498 -1.65 1.72 -16.16
C ILE A 498 -1.97 1.77 -17.66
N ASP A 499 -2.20 0.61 -18.29
CA ASP A 499 -2.33 0.43 -19.74
C ASP A 499 -3.41 1.32 -20.35
N GLY A 500 -4.52 1.54 -19.64
CA GLY A 500 -5.58 2.44 -20.07
C GLY A 500 -5.16 3.91 -20.13
N ILE A 501 -4.31 4.36 -19.24
CA ILE A 501 -3.78 5.73 -19.27
C ILE A 501 -2.75 5.90 -20.39
N VAL A 502 -1.93 4.86 -20.64
CA VAL A 502 -1.00 4.85 -21.78
C VAL A 502 -1.78 4.93 -23.09
N ALA A 503 -2.83 4.10 -23.25
CA ALA A 503 -3.70 4.13 -24.42
C ALA A 503 -4.42 5.50 -24.56
N LEU A 504 -4.91 6.08 -23.45
CA LEU A 504 -5.52 7.42 -23.47
C LEU A 504 -4.55 8.50 -23.95
N ILE A 505 -3.31 8.50 -23.46
CA ILE A 505 -2.27 9.45 -23.88
C ILE A 505 -2.01 9.32 -25.39
N MET A 506 -1.92 8.10 -25.92
CA MET A 506 -1.75 7.84 -27.35
C MET A 506 -2.93 8.37 -28.17
N GLY A 507 -4.18 8.17 -27.71
CA GLY A 507 -5.36 8.71 -28.36
C GLY A 507 -5.45 10.24 -28.33
N ILE A 508 -5.06 10.88 -27.24
CA ILE A 508 -4.98 12.33 -27.10
C ILE A 508 -3.94 12.90 -28.08
N ASP A 509 -2.77 12.26 -28.26
CA ASP A 509 -1.78 12.72 -29.24
C ASP A 509 -2.37 12.85 -30.64
N ARG A 510 -3.17 11.86 -31.07
CA ARG A 510 -3.79 11.90 -32.40
C ARG A 510 -4.78 13.05 -32.52
N CYS A 511 -5.62 13.30 -31.50
CA CYS A 511 -6.52 14.44 -31.45
C CYS A 511 -5.80 15.77 -31.59
N ILE A 512 -4.72 16.01 -30.84
CA ILE A 512 -3.98 17.27 -30.83
C ILE A 512 -3.37 17.54 -32.19
N ARG A 513 -2.78 16.54 -32.83
CA ARG A 513 -2.11 16.72 -34.14
C ARG A 513 -3.08 17.10 -35.23
N HIS A 514 -4.31 16.62 -35.20
CA HIS A 514 -5.33 16.96 -36.19
C HIS A 514 -5.98 18.33 -35.94
N GLN A 515 -6.21 18.72 -34.70
CA GLN A 515 -6.72 20.04 -34.36
C GLN A 515 -5.77 21.17 -34.77
N ASN A 516 -4.47 20.93 -34.68
CA ASN A 516 -3.45 21.91 -35.11
C ASN A 516 -3.32 22.02 -36.65
N ASN A 517 -3.79 21.03 -37.41
CA ASN A 517 -3.76 21.09 -38.87
C ASN A 517 -4.95 21.83 -39.47
N ASP A 518 -6.08 21.93 -38.75
CA ASP A 518 -7.27 22.66 -39.23
C ASP A 518 -7.17 24.18 -39.01
N SER A 519 -6.25 24.65 -38.16
CA SER A 519 -5.93 26.09 -38.00
C SER A 519 -4.57 26.43 -38.62
N SER A 520 -4.48 26.42 -39.93
CA SER A 520 -3.31 26.96 -40.61
C SER A 520 -3.27 28.47 -40.39
N ILE A 521 -2.21 28.96 -39.74
CA ILE A 521 -1.92 30.39 -39.54
C ILE A 521 -1.87 31.15 -40.88
N TYR A 522 -1.80 30.44 -42.02
CA TYR A 522 -1.83 30.99 -43.37
C TYR A 522 -3.24 31.32 -43.88
N ASP A 523 -4.30 30.77 -43.28
CA ASP A 523 -5.69 31.08 -43.68
C ASP A 523 -6.21 32.40 -43.09
N GLU A 524 -5.64 32.85 -41.96
CA GLU A 524 -5.99 34.13 -41.31
C GLU A 524 -5.12 35.32 -41.80
N ARG A 525 -3.97 35.08 -42.43
CA ARG A 525 -3.13 36.14 -42.99
C ARG A 525 -3.07 35.97 -44.49
N GLY A 526 -3.97 36.69 -45.19
CA GLY A 526 -3.92 36.80 -46.64
C GLY A 526 -2.49 37.11 -47.12
N ILE A 527 -2.09 36.50 -48.25
CA ILE A 527 -0.79 36.70 -48.87
C ILE A 527 -0.63 38.18 -49.18
N LEU A 528 0.19 38.88 -48.41
CA LEU A 528 0.67 40.22 -48.81
C LEU A 528 1.74 40.02 -49.87
N SER A 529 1.37 40.14 -51.15
CA SER A 529 2.31 40.31 -52.24
C SER A 529 2.79 41.78 -52.27
N PHE A 530 4.10 41.96 -52.10
CA PHE A 530 4.78 43.26 -52.37
C PHE A 530 5.20 43.33 -53.81
#